data_d54e682609cc27216b8dd5f702b9e49f
#
_entry.id   d54e682609cc27216b8dd5f702b9e49f
#
_cell.length_a   1.000
_cell.length_b   1.000
_cell.length_c   1.000
_cell.angle_alpha   90.00
_cell.angle_beta   90.00
_cell.angle_gamma   90.00
#
_symmetry.space_group_name_H-M   'P 1'
#
loop_
_entity.id
_entity.type
_entity.pdbx_description
1 polymer ?
#
loop_
_entity_poly.entity_id
_entity_poly.type
_entity_poly.pdbx_seq_one_letter_code
_entity_poly.pdbx_strand_id
1 'polypeptide(L)'
;MQRLLPLLLLLLAPALPAAAQARDDVFPYALKTERLPNGLTVVRVPFRSPGLVAYYSVVRVGSRNEVEPGKTGFAHFFEHMMFKGTKKHPEGERDRIVASYGFDDNAFTTDDFTVYHAYGPTAGLDALIELEADRFRNLEYAEPSFRTEALAVLGEYHKNESRPELKMEERLLGTAFQKHTYRHTTLGFYEDIKAMPEAYAYSRSFFERWYTPDNTIIFIVGDFDDAAVMKAIQEHYGPWARKAAQLNMPTEPPQKEKRTAHIDWASSTLPRHVLAWHTPAGSLTTPSAAIQSVLAAYLVGPTSPLYKELVLEKQLAEFIGSDFYPHRDPHLLNLIATLKAEDNRAAVDAALTRAVRELASGKVDAARVKAIQSNIRYGLLMNLEAPDDVGVQLALYAGIFGTPDALSRHLQNVSRVQPEQLVAFARSYLVDTNLTVLTLTPANGGKQ
;
A
#
# COMPACT_ATOMS: atom_id res chain seq x y z
N MET A 1 70.88 -19.76 -49.31
CA MET A 1 69.80 -18.79 -49.02
C MET A 1 68.71 -19.50 -48.21
N GLN A 2 68.85 -19.44 -46.88
CA GLN A 2 67.86 -20.02 -45.97
C GLN A 2 66.97 -18.86 -45.45
N ARG A 3 65.66 -18.96 -45.69
CA ARG A 3 64.66 -18.01 -45.18
C ARG A 3 64.22 -18.46 -43.79
N LEU A 4 64.50 -17.66 -42.76
CA LEU A 4 63.97 -17.77 -41.42
C LEU A 4 62.55 -17.20 -41.40
N LEU A 5 61.56 -18.02 -41.00
CA LEU A 5 60.20 -17.57 -40.62
C LEU A 5 60.22 -17.14 -39.15
N PRO A 6 59.61 -16.03 -38.78
CA PRO A 6 59.43 -15.71 -37.37
C PRO A 6 58.20 -16.40 -36.79
N LEU A 7 58.41 -17.10 -35.67
CA LEU A 7 57.37 -17.76 -34.87
C LEU A 7 56.65 -16.69 -34.05
N LEU A 8 55.39 -16.43 -34.36
CA LEU A 8 54.54 -15.50 -33.60
C LEU A 8 53.97 -16.23 -32.36
N LEU A 9 54.53 -15.97 -31.18
CA LEU A 9 53.94 -16.45 -29.91
C LEU A 9 52.70 -15.62 -29.58
N LEU A 10 51.48 -16.20 -29.73
CA LEU A 10 50.28 -15.64 -29.16
C LEU A 10 50.30 -15.87 -27.64
N LEU A 11 50.51 -14.82 -26.87
CA LEU A 11 50.26 -14.79 -25.42
C LEU A 11 48.73 -14.78 -25.21
N LEU A 12 48.14 -15.93 -24.86
CA LEU A 12 46.79 -15.99 -24.27
C LEU A 12 46.87 -15.41 -22.82
N ALA A 13 46.42 -14.18 -22.66
CA ALA A 13 46.12 -13.65 -21.34
C ALA A 13 44.90 -14.39 -20.74
N PRO A 14 44.99 -14.91 -19.50
CA PRO A 14 43.82 -15.48 -18.84
C PRO A 14 42.81 -14.37 -18.63
N ALA A 15 41.57 -14.54 -19.18
CA ALA A 15 40.45 -13.69 -18.85
C ALA A 15 40.13 -13.90 -17.35
N LEU A 16 40.41 -12.88 -16.55
CA LEU A 16 39.95 -12.82 -15.18
C LEU A 16 38.40 -12.93 -15.20
N PRO A 17 37.81 -13.82 -14.39
CA PRO A 17 36.35 -13.84 -14.28
C PRO A 17 35.90 -12.45 -13.82
N ALA A 18 34.98 -11.83 -14.57
CA ALA A 18 34.31 -10.63 -14.13
C ALA A 18 33.78 -10.89 -12.72
N ALA A 19 34.31 -10.19 -11.74
CA ALA A 19 33.80 -10.23 -10.38
C ALA A 19 32.30 -9.92 -10.48
N ALA A 20 31.46 -10.92 -10.20
CA ALA A 20 30.05 -10.72 -10.03
C ALA A 20 29.95 -9.65 -8.92
N GLN A 21 29.57 -8.43 -9.29
CA GLN A 21 29.20 -7.43 -8.30
C GLN A 21 28.17 -8.11 -7.42
N ALA A 22 28.52 -8.32 -6.14
CA ALA A 22 27.55 -8.75 -5.15
C ALA A 22 26.41 -7.76 -5.24
N ARG A 23 25.30 -8.19 -5.83
CA ARG A 23 24.05 -7.45 -5.72
C ARG A 23 23.76 -7.39 -4.24
N ASP A 24 23.71 -6.18 -3.69
CA ASP A 24 23.16 -5.89 -2.37
C ASP A 24 21.63 -6.15 -2.47
N ASP A 25 21.26 -7.41 -2.74
CA ASP A 25 19.86 -7.82 -2.81
C ASP A 25 19.35 -7.89 -1.37
N VAL A 26 18.76 -6.79 -0.95
CA VAL A 26 18.15 -6.65 0.37
C VAL A 26 16.94 -7.60 0.50
N PHE A 27 16.29 -7.93 -0.62
CA PHE A 27 15.21 -8.91 -0.70
C PHE A 27 15.79 -10.27 -1.07
N PRO A 28 15.59 -11.32 -0.24
CA PRO A 28 16.36 -12.58 -0.34
C PRO A 28 15.86 -13.55 -1.42
N TYR A 29 14.72 -13.28 -2.06
CA TYR A 29 14.09 -14.22 -3.01
C TYR A 29 14.22 -13.75 -4.45
N ALA A 30 14.41 -14.69 -5.37
CA ALA A 30 14.47 -14.42 -6.80
C ALA A 30 13.07 -14.15 -7.37
N LEU A 31 12.91 -13.05 -8.10
CA LEU A 31 11.68 -12.70 -8.81
C LEU A 31 11.80 -13.15 -10.28
N LYS A 32 11.04 -14.17 -10.69
CA LYS A 32 10.89 -14.57 -12.09
C LYS A 32 9.72 -13.82 -12.68
N THR A 33 9.99 -12.73 -13.36
CA THR A 33 8.97 -11.84 -13.94
C THR A 33 8.78 -12.13 -15.41
N GLU A 34 7.53 -12.27 -15.84
CA GLU A 34 7.11 -12.39 -17.23
C GLU A 34 5.96 -11.44 -17.52
N ARG A 35 5.97 -10.80 -18.68
CA ARG A 35 4.85 -9.98 -19.16
C ARG A 35 4.20 -10.64 -20.35
N LEU A 36 2.92 -10.97 -20.23
CA LEU A 36 2.14 -11.57 -21.29
C LEU A 36 1.88 -10.56 -22.44
N PRO A 37 1.57 -11.04 -23.65
CA PRO A 37 1.26 -10.16 -24.79
C PRO A 37 0.08 -9.19 -24.53
N ASN A 38 -0.87 -9.57 -23.67
CA ASN A 38 -2.01 -8.73 -23.30
C ASN A 38 -1.66 -7.65 -22.25
N GLY A 39 -0.42 -7.65 -21.72
CA GLY A 39 0.08 -6.69 -20.77
C GLY A 39 0.07 -7.13 -19.30
N LEU A 40 -0.52 -8.30 -18.97
CA LEU A 40 -0.49 -8.86 -17.63
C LEU A 40 0.95 -9.15 -17.19
N THR A 41 1.32 -8.70 -16.00
CA THR A 41 2.62 -9.03 -15.40
C THR A 41 2.44 -10.16 -14.40
N VAL A 42 3.23 -11.22 -14.56
CA VAL A 42 3.24 -12.40 -13.67
C VAL A 42 4.60 -12.54 -13.02
N VAL A 43 4.61 -12.65 -11.71
CA VAL A 43 5.81 -12.77 -10.89
C VAL A 43 5.76 -14.07 -10.10
N ARG A 44 6.73 -14.92 -10.35
CA ARG A 44 6.85 -16.22 -9.67
C ARG A 44 8.04 -16.18 -8.74
N VAL A 45 7.81 -16.53 -7.49
CA VAL A 45 8.80 -16.48 -6.42
C VAL A 45 8.91 -17.88 -5.81
N PRO A 46 9.86 -18.71 -6.28
CA PRO A 46 10.11 -19.99 -5.64
C PRO A 46 10.49 -19.78 -4.18
N PHE A 47 9.72 -20.36 -3.29
CA PHE A 47 9.90 -20.28 -1.84
C PHE A 47 9.85 -21.68 -1.25
N ARG A 48 10.74 -21.97 -0.31
CA ARG A 48 10.82 -23.29 0.32
C ARG A 48 9.70 -23.47 1.36
N SER A 49 8.53 -23.84 0.88
CA SER A 49 7.33 -24.14 1.69
C SER A 49 6.66 -25.42 1.16
N PRO A 50 7.15 -26.63 1.49
CA PRO A 50 6.67 -27.86 0.86
C PRO A 50 5.15 -27.96 0.85
N GLY A 51 4.57 -28.04 -0.37
CA GLY A 51 3.14 -28.19 -0.59
C GLY A 51 2.28 -26.94 -0.33
N LEU A 52 2.86 -25.76 -0.10
CA LEU A 52 2.13 -24.52 0.15
C LEU A 52 2.46 -23.43 -0.86
N VAL A 53 1.46 -22.64 -1.23
CA VAL A 53 1.56 -21.53 -2.16
C VAL A 53 0.65 -20.37 -1.76
N ALA A 54 1.11 -19.16 -1.97
CA ALA A 54 0.32 -17.93 -1.92
C ALA A 54 0.13 -17.38 -3.34
N TYR A 55 -1.07 -16.91 -3.64
CA TYR A 55 -1.47 -16.31 -4.91
C TYR A 55 -2.06 -14.93 -4.65
N TYR A 56 -1.53 -13.90 -5.32
CA TYR A 56 -1.92 -12.51 -5.16
C TYR A 56 -2.23 -11.89 -6.51
N SER A 57 -3.42 -11.31 -6.67
CA SER A 57 -3.81 -10.47 -7.81
C SER A 57 -3.88 -9.01 -7.36
N VAL A 58 -2.97 -8.18 -7.83
CA VAL A 58 -2.90 -6.75 -7.53
C VAL A 58 -3.48 -5.97 -8.69
N VAL A 59 -4.65 -5.37 -8.51
CA VAL A 59 -5.24 -4.45 -9.48
C VAL A 59 -4.91 -3.02 -9.06
N ARG A 60 -4.30 -2.24 -9.94
CA ARG A 60 -3.87 -0.88 -9.61
C ARG A 60 -5.02 0.12 -9.73
N VAL A 61 -6.12 -0.18 -9.01
CA VAL A 61 -7.29 0.66 -8.82
C VAL A 61 -7.66 0.72 -7.34
N GLY A 62 -7.86 1.92 -6.83
CA GLY A 62 -8.28 2.22 -5.47
C GLY A 62 -9.14 3.48 -5.47
N SER A 63 -9.45 4.02 -4.29
CA SER A 63 -10.28 5.22 -4.15
C SER A 63 -9.71 6.44 -4.90
N ARG A 64 -8.40 6.50 -5.09
CA ARG A 64 -7.71 7.47 -5.94
C ARG A 64 -8.32 7.58 -7.34
N ASN A 65 -8.79 6.46 -7.91
CA ASN A 65 -9.26 6.39 -9.30
C ASN A 65 -10.73 6.85 -9.46
N GLU A 66 -11.39 7.25 -8.41
CA GLU A 66 -12.80 7.63 -8.36
C GLU A 66 -12.97 9.13 -8.62
N VAL A 67 -12.70 9.54 -9.85
CA VAL A 67 -12.69 10.96 -10.25
C VAL A 67 -14.06 11.53 -10.61
N GLU A 68 -15.06 10.68 -10.86
CA GLU A 68 -16.40 11.10 -11.24
C GLU A 68 -17.19 11.54 -10.00
N PRO A 69 -17.79 12.76 -10.00
CA PRO A 69 -18.62 13.22 -8.90
C PRO A 69 -19.82 12.29 -8.63
N GLY A 70 -20.06 11.99 -7.36
CA GLY A 70 -21.16 11.11 -6.96
C GLY A 70 -20.88 9.62 -7.19
N LYS A 71 -19.60 9.23 -7.34
CA LYS A 71 -19.18 7.86 -7.69
C LYS A 71 -17.99 7.39 -6.86
N THR A 72 -17.90 7.79 -5.60
CA THR A 72 -16.87 7.28 -4.68
C THR A 72 -17.30 5.97 -4.02
N GLY A 73 -16.33 5.17 -3.56
CA GLY A 73 -16.53 3.86 -2.92
C GLY A 73 -16.61 2.67 -3.89
N PHE A 74 -16.45 2.88 -5.19
CA PHE A 74 -16.56 1.79 -6.17
C PHE A 74 -15.34 0.86 -6.19
N ALA A 75 -14.15 1.32 -5.83
CA ALA A 75 -12.99 0.45 -5.71
C ALA A 75 -13.20 -0.59 -4.60
N HIS A 76 -13.64 -0.15 -3.42
CA HIS A 76 -14.02 -1.02 -2.32
C HIS A 76 -15.24 -1.89 -2.66
N PHE A 77 -16.24 -1.33 -3.30
CA PHE A 77 -17.39 -2.10 -3.76
C PHE A 77 -16.99 -3.25 -4.70
N PHE A 78 -16.01 -3.05 -5.59
CA PHE A 78 -15.52 -4.13 -6.46
C PHE A 78 -14.70 -5.18 -5.72
N GLU A 79 -14.09 -4.85 -4.59
CA GLU A 79 -13.56 -5.87 -3.69
C GLU A 79 -14.62 -6.92 -3.37
N HIS A 80 -15.82 -6.49 -2.97
CA HIS A 80 -16.96 -7.37 -2.71
C HIS A 80 -17.50 -8.04 -3.96
N MET A 81 -17.71 -7.28 -5.04
CA MET A 81 -18.34 -7.78 -6.26
C MET A 81 -17.54 -8.90 -6.95
N MET A 82 -16.23 -8.91 -6.79
CA MET A 82 -15.38 -9.95 -7.38
C MET A 82 -15.66 -11.36 -6.82
N PHE A 83 -16.40 -11.48 -5.71
CA PHE A 83 -16.84 -12.76 -5.13
C PHE A 83 -18.25 -13.18 -5.60
N LYS A 84 -18.93 -12.40 -6.45
CA LYS A 84 -20.31 -12.67 -6.89
C LYS A 84 -20.43 -13.69 -8.04
N GLY A 85 -19.29 -14.18 -8.54
CA GLY A 85 -19.25 -15.26 -9.51
C GLY A 85 -19.29 -14.82 -10.97
N THR A 86 -19.40 -15.82 -11.84
CA THR A 86 -19.43 -15.70 -13.30
C THR A 86 -20.52 -16.61 -13.85
N LYS A 87 -20.70 -16.58 -15.16
CA LYS A 87 -21.60 -17.54 -15.82
C LYS A 87 -21.11 -18.99 -15.67
N LYS A 88 -19.79 -19.19 -15.64
CA LYS A 88 -19.18 -20.52 -15.49
C LYS A 88 -19.19 -21.00 -14.05
N HIS A 89 -18.91 -20.12 -13.11
CA HIS A 89 -18.88 -20.37 -11.69
C HIS A 89 -19.84 -19.39 -10.98
N PRO A 90 -21.11 -19.76 -10.80
CA PRO A 90 -22.10 -18.93 -10.12
C PRO A 90 -21.69 -18.57 -8.68
N GLU A 91 -22.36 -17.56 -8.11
CA GLU A 91 -22.12 -17.07 -6.74
C GLU A 91 -22.07 -18.23 -5.73
N GLY A 92 -21.03 -18.27 -4.90
CA GLY A 92 -20.76 -19.30 -3.89
C GLY A 92 -20.11 -20.59 -4.42
N GLU A 93 -20.09 -20.82 -5.74
CA GLU A 93 -19.40 -22.02 -6.28
C GLU A 93 -17.90 -21.90 -6.19
N ARG A 94 -17.34 -20.71 -6.54
CA ARG A 94 -15.91 -20.43 -6.37
C ARG A 94 -15.47 -20.68 -4.92
N ASP A 95 -16.19 -20.13 -3.96
CA ASP A 95 -15.85 -20.23 -2.54
C ASP A 95 -15.86 -21.68 -2.06
N ARG A 96 -16.86 -22.46 -2.51
CA ARG A 96 -16.93 -23.91 -2.24
C ARG A 96 -15.72 -24.67 -2.81
N ILE A 97 -15.27 -24.33 -4.03
CA ILE A 97 -14.11 -24.98 -4.65
C ILE A 97 -12.83 -24.57 -3.90
N VAL A 98 -12.62 -23.28 -3.65
CA VAL A 98 -11.47 -22.76 -2.91
C VAL A 98 -11.36 -23.41 -1.52
N ALA A 99 -12.48 -23.46 -0.79
CA ALA A 99 -12.55 -24.13 0.52
C ALA A 99 -12.30 -25.63 0.44
N SER A 100 -12.75 -26.32 -0.64
CA SER A 100 -12.53 -27.77 -0.81
C SER A 100 -11.06 -28.16 -0.99
N TYR A 101 -10.24 -27.23 -1.50
CA TYR A 101 -8.78 -27.37 -1.58
C TYR A 101 -8.07 -26.91 -0.30
N GLY A 102 -8.76 -26.27 0.63
CA GLY A 102 -8.20 -25.76 1.88
C GLY A 102 -7.45 -24.45 1.75
N PHE A 103 -7.80 -23.62 0.77
CA PHE A 103 -7.31 -22.24 0.70
C PHE A 103 -8.03 -21.34 1.70
N ASP A 104 -7.26 -20.46 2.34
CA ASP A 104 -7.75 -19.25 2.98
C ASP A 104 -7.61 -18.10 1.99
N ASP A 105 -8.71 -17.39 1.70
CA ASP A 105 -8.72 -16.30 0.73
C ASP A 105 -9.43 -15.06 1.26
N ASN A 106 -8.95 -13.91 0.80
CA ASN A 106 -9.50 -12.61 1.18
C ASN A 106 -9.16 -11.56 0.11
N ALA A 107 -9.60 -10.31 0.37
CA ALA A 107 -9.24 -9.14 -0.42
C ALA A 107 -9.13 -7.91 0.47
N PHE A 108 -8.49 -6.86 -0.03
CA PHE A 108 -8.50 -5.55 0.59
C PHE A 108 -8.28 -4.44 -0.43
N THR A 109 -8.86 -3.28 -0.16
CA THR A 109 -8.74 -2.07 -0.98
C THR A 109 -7.99 -0.98 -0.23
N THR A 110 -7.09 -0.32 -0.94
CA THR A 110 -6.37 0.87 -0.48
C THR A 110 -6.74 2.08 -1.35
N ASP A 111 -6.15 3.23 -1.05
CA ASP A 111 -6.31 4.39 -1.92
C ASP A 111 -5.82 4.14 -3.35
N ASP A 112 -4.80 3.31 -3.54
CA ASP A 112 -4.05 3.20 -4.78
C ASP A 112 -4.23 1.90 -5.55
N PHE A 113 -4.67 0.83 -4.88
CA PHE A 113 -4.82 -0.50 -5.47
C PHE A 113 -5.74 -1.40 -4.64
N THR A 114 -6.24 -2.45 -5.28
CA THR A 114 -7.03 -3.53 -4.65
C THR A 114 -6.28 -4.85 -4.82
N VAL A 115 -6.24 -5.67 -3.78
CA VAL A 115 -5.58 -6.97 -3.77
C VAL A 115 -6.60 -8.06 -3.50
N TYR A 116 -6.52 -9.14 -4.27
CA TYR A 116 -7.20 -10.41 -4.02
C TYR A 116 -6.13 -11.46 -3.77
N HIS A 117 -6.26 -12.23 -2.72
CA HIS A 117 -5.23 -13.21 -2.36
C HIS A 117 -5.82 -14.51 -1.85
N ALA A 118 -5.05 -15.57 -2.01
CA ALA A 118 -5.34 -16.88 -1.46
C ALA A 118 -4.04 -17.56 -1.04
N TYR A 119 -4.09 -18.27 0.09
CA TYR A 119 -2.97 -19.04 0.62
C TYR A 119 -3.44 -20.46 0.97
N GLY A 120 -2.71 -21.48 0.50
CA GLY A 120 -3.11 -22.85 0.74
C GLY A 120 -2.27 -23.89 0.02
N PRO A 121 -2.79 -25.12 -0.12
CA PRO A 121 -2.07 -26.24 -0.71
C PRO A 121 -1.79 -26.06 -2.22
N THR A 122 -0.56 -26.32 -2.65
CA THR A 122 -0.15 -26.29 -4.07
C THR A 122 -0.99 -27.21 -4.95
N ALA A 123 -1.54 -28.29 -4.41
CA ALA A 123 -2.40 -29.22 -5.15
C ALA A 123 -3.66 -28.55 -5.75
N GLY A 124 -4.12 -27.45 -5.17
CA GLY A 124 -5.27 -26.66 -5.67
C GLY A 124 -4.89 -25.50 -6.58
N LEU A 125 -3.60 -25.25 -6.84
CA LEU A 125 -3.13 -24.04 -7.53
C LEU A 125 -3.66 -23.93 -8.96
N ASP A 126 -3.73 -25.00 -9.71
CA ASP A 126 -4.25 -25.00 -11.09
C ASP A 126 -5.73 -24.61 -11.13
N ALA A 127 -6.54 -25.19 -10.26
CA ALA A 127 -7.95 -24.82 -10.11
C ALA A 127 -8.10 -23.36 -9.64
N LEU A 128 -7.25 -22.88 -8.72
CA LEU A 128 -7.26 -21.49 -8.27
C LEU A 128 -6.93 -20.53 -9.41
N ILE A 129 -5.90 -20.81 -10.22
CA ILE A 129 -5.54 -19.99 -11.39
C ILE A 129 -6.71 -19.89 -12.38
N GLU A 130 -7.41 -20.97 -12.63
CA GLU A 130 -8.58 -21.01 -13.51
C GLU A 130 -9.72 -20.14 -12.96
N LEU A 131 -10.09 -20.33 -11.67
CA LEU A 131 -11.15 -19.57 -11.00
C LEU A 131 -10.85 -18.07 -10.96
N GLU A 132 -9.60 -17.71 -10.62
CA GLU A 132 -9.15 -16.32 -10.59
C GLU A 132 -9.21 -15.69 -11.99
N ALA A 133 -8.69 -16.38 -12.99
CA ALA A 133 -8.75 -15.90 -14.38
C ALA A 133 -10.19 -15.72 -14.86
N ASP A 134 -11.09 -16.63 -14.50
CA ASP A 134 -12.50 -16.54 -14.88
C ASP A 134 -13.17 -15.31 -14.27
N ARG A 135 -13.04 -15.09 -12.95
CA ARG A 135 -13.66 -13.92 -12.31
C ARG A 135 -13.10 -12.58 -12.80
N PHE A 136 -11.80 -12.50 -13.10
CA PHE A 136 -11.19 -11.27 -13.62
C PHE A 136 -11.61 -10.95 -15.06
N ARG A 137 -11.92 -11.97 -15.85
CA ARG A 137 -12.31 -11.83 -17.24
C ARG A 137 -13.82 -11.70 -17.44
N ASN A 138 -14.59 -12.49 -16.69
CA ASN A 138 -15.97 -12.83 -16.97
C ASN A 138 -16.91 -12.55 -15.82
N LEU A 139 -16.52 -11.70 -14.83
CA LEU A 139 -17.39 -11.32 -13.74
C LEU A 139 -18.78 -10.93 -14.27
N GLU A 140 -19.82 -11.61 -13.79
CA GLU A 140 -21.19 -11.38 -14.21
C GLU A 140 -22.11 -11.40 -13.00
N TYR A 141 -22.91 -10.36 -12.86
CA TYR A 141 -23.88 -10.22 -11.78
C TYR A 141 -25.14 -9.52 -12.28
N ALA A 142 -26.28 -9.93 -11.72
CA ALA A 142 -27.56 -9.31 -12.00
C ALA A 142 -27.75 -8.04 -11.16
N GLU A 143 -28.59 -7.11 -11.62
CA GLU A 143 -28.89 -5.88 -10.89
C GLU A 143 -29.40 -6.11 -9.45
N PRO A 144 -30.25 -7.11 -9.15
CA PRO A 144 -30.65 -7.40 -7.77
C PRO A 144 -29.46 -7.78 -6.86
N SER A 145 -28.52 -8.60 -7.35
CA SER A 145 -27.32 -8.96 -6.59
C SER A 145 -26.43 -7.73 -6.35
N PHE A 146 -26.24 -6.88 -7.36
CA PHE A 146 -25.57 -5.59 -7.23
C PHE A 146 -26.20 -4.70 -6.14
N ARG A 147 -27.52 -4.53 -6.16
CA ARG A 147 -28.24 -3.72 -5.17
C ARG A 147 -28.08 -4.27 -3.76
N THR A 148 -28.15 -5.58 -3.60
CA THR A 148 -27.94 -6.23 -2.30
C THR A 148 -26.55 -5.95 -1.77
N GLU A 149 -25.52 -6.07 -2.59
CA GLU A 149 -24.14 -5.82 -2.17
C GLU A 149 -23.88 -4.34 -1.89
N ALA A 150 -24.47 -3.43 -2.67
CA ALA A 150 -24.36 -2.00 -2.40
C ALA A 150 -24.98 -1.62 -1.04
N LEU A 151 -26.07 -2.30 -0.63
CA LEU A 151 -26.64 -2.14 0.71
C LEU A 151 -25.77 -2.77 1.80
N ALA A 152 -25.05 -3.86 1.51
CA ALA A 152 -24.07 -4.45 2.44
C ALA A 152 -22.93 -3.48 2.71
N VAL A 153 -22.37 -2.84 1.68
CA VAL A 153 -21.34 -1.80 1.81
C VAL A 153 -21.85 -0.59 2.60
N LEU A 154 -23.08 -0.16 2.38
CA LEU A 154 -23.72 0.88 3.21
C LEU A 154 -23.85 0.44 4.67
N GLY A 155 -24.20 -0.82 4.92
CA GLY A 155 -24.23 -1.40 6.28
C GLY A 155 -22.86 -1.42 6.93
N GLU A 156 -21.82 -1.72 6.18
CA GLU A 156 -20.44 -1.65 6.64
C GLU A 156 -20.01 -0.21 7.00
N TYR A 157 -20.38 0.78 6.17
CA TYR A 157 -20.18 2.18 6.51
C TYR A 157 -20.80 2.53 7.86
N HIS A 158 -22.07 2.17 8.09
CA HIS A 158 -22.77 2.42 9.36
C HIS A 158 -22.10 1.71 10.56
N LYS A 159 -21.57 0.51 10.36
CA LYS A 159 -20.78 -0.18 11.38
C LYS A 159 -19.49 0.59 11.71
N ASN A 160 -18.80 1.08 10.70
CA ASN A 160 -17.51 1.76 10.86
C ASN A 160 -17.67 3.20 11.36
N GLU A 161 -18.77 3.93 11.04
CA GLU A 161 -19.00 5.30 11.52
C GLU A 161 -19.17 5.40 13.04
N SER A 162 -19.46 4.26 13.72
CA SER A 162 -19.48 4.18 15.18
C SER A 162 -18.08 4.23 15.82
N ARG A 163 -17.02 4.18 15.01
CA ARG A 163 -15.63 4.23 15.45
C ARG A 163 -15.03 5.62 15.17
N PRO A 164 -14.26 6.19 16.11
CA PRO A 164 -13.67 7.50 15.92
C PRO A 164 -12.67 7.54 14.75
N GLU A 165 -12.02 6.43 14.41
CA GLU A 165 -10.99 6.33 13.39
C GLU A 165 -11.53 6.74 12.01
N LEU A 166 -12.67 6.21 11.58
CA LEU A 166 -13.27 6.58 10.28
C LEU A 166 -13.60 8.08 10.21
N LYS A 167 -14.21 8.62 11.28
CA LYS A 167 -14.56 10.05 11.29
C LYS A 167 -13.35 10.96 11.36
N MET A 168 -12.27 10.51 11.99
CA MET A 168 -11.00 11.23 12.00
C MET A 168 -10.37 11.23 10.60
N GLU A 169 -10.35 10.09 9.92
CA GLU A 169 -9.82 9.97 8.56
C GLU A 169 -10.62 10.83 7.59
N GLU A 170 -11.95 10.69 7.53
CA GLU A 170 -12.83 11.52 6.70
C GLU A 170 -12.58 13.03 6.94
N ARG A 171 -12.47 13.42 8.21
CA ARG A 171 -12.28 14.82 8.60
C ARG A 171 -10.91 15.33 8.25
N LEU A 172 -9.86 14.52 8.46
CA LEU A 172 -8.49 14.88 8.11
C LEU A 172 -8.33 15.04 6.60
N LEU A 173 -8.73 14.03 5.84
CA LEU A 173 -8.60 14.02 4.37
C LEU A 173 -9.44 15.13 3.74
N GLY A 174 -10.70 15.29 4.16
CA GLY A 174 -11.58 16.37 3.67
C GLY A 174 -11.13 17.78 4.05
N THR A 175 -10.26 17.94 5.09
CA THR A 175 -9.66 19.21 5.47
C THR A 175 -8.36 19.47 4.70
N ALA A 176 -7.52 18.44 4.56
CA ALA A 176 -6.22 18.53 3.91
C ALA A 176 -6.34 18.68 2.39
N PHE A 177 -7.24 17.93 1.75
CA PHE A 177 -7.39 17.92 0.29
C PHE A 177 -8.61 18.73 -0.18
N GLN A 178 -8.42 19.49 -1.25
CA GLN A 178 -9.48 20.30 -1.87
C GLN A 178 -9.96 19.72 -3.21
N LYS A 179 -9.04 19.14 -3.99
CA LYS A 179 -9.31 18.69 -5.37
C LYS A 179 -8.99 17.24 -5.62
N HIS A 180 -7.88 16.74 -5.06
CA HIS A 180 -7.44 15.37 -5.28
C HIS A 180 -8.44 14.38 -4.69
N THR A 181 -8.58 13.21 -5.31
CA THR A 181 -9.49 12.14 -4.86
C THR A 181 -9.11 11.57 -3.50
N TYR A 182 -7.89 11.72 -3.02
CA TYR A 182 -7.50 11.43 -1.63
C TYR A 182 -8.24 12.24 -0.56
N ARG A 183 -9.18 13.07 -0.94
CA ARG A 183 -10.07 13.80 -0.02
C ARG A 183 -11.15 12.92 0.63
N HIS A 184 -11.35 11.69 0.17
CA HIS A 184 -12.26 10.71 0.73
C HIS A 184 -11.54 9.40 1.06
N THR A 185 -12.11 8.61 1.95
CA THR A 185 -11.61 7.30 2.34
C THR A 185 -11.90 6.24 1.26
N THR A 186 -11.35 5.05 1.42
CA THR A 186 -11.64 3.91 0.53
C THR A 186 -13.13 3.54 0.51
N LEU A 187 -13.86 3.78 1.61
CA LEU A 187 -15.32 3.60 1.66
C LEU A 187 -16.07 4.58 0.77
N GLY A 188 -15.48 5.76 0.47
CA GLY A 188 -16.14 6.83 -0.29
C GLY A 188 -16.89 7.82 0.59
N PHE A 189 -17.53 8.82 -0.04
CA PHE A 189 -18.43 9.73 0.64
C PHE A 189 -19.75 9.06 0.99
N TYR A 190 -20.28 9.32 2.17
CA TYR A 190 -21.55 8.75 2.64
C TYR A 190 -22.69 8.88 1.63
N GLU A 191 -22.89 10.07 1.03
CA GLU A 191 -23.99 10.30 0.09
C GLU A 191 -23.79 9.49 -1.21
N ASP A 192 -22.57 9.24 -1.64
CA ASP A 192 -22.26 8.44 -2.82
C ASP A 192 -22.53 6.96 -2.54
N ILE A 193 -22.13 6.47 -1.36
CA ILE A 193 -22.36 5.08 -0.92
C ILE A 193 -23.88 4.84 -0.78
N LYS A 194 -24.61 5.78 -0.21
CA LYS A 194 -26.06 5.71 -0.06
C LYS A 194 -26.78 5.67 -1.41
N ALA A 195 -26.26 6.39 -2.43
CA ALA A 195 -26.79 6.41 -3.78
C ALA A 195 -26.29 5.24 -4.65
N MET A 196 -25.30 4.48 -4.20
CA MET A 196 -24.67 3.39 -4.96
C MET A 196 -25.67 2.35 -5.49
N PRO A 197 -26.74 1.92 -4.76
CA PRO A 197 -27.71 0.95 -5.27
C PRO A 197 -28.36 1.31 -6.62
N GLU A 198 -28.37 2.60 -6.99
CA GLU A 198 -28.93 3.09 -8.25
C GLU A 198 -27.89 3.16 -9.39
N ALA A 199 -26.64 2.76 -9.15
CA ALA A 199 -25.53 2.95 -10.06
C ALA A 199 -25.06 1.67 -10.80
N TYR A 200 -25.97 0.72 -11.04
CA TYR A 200 -25.66 -0.56 -11.70
C TYR A 200 -24.93 -0.41 -13.03
N ALA A 201 -25.41 0.45 -13.92
CA ALA A 201 -24.76 0.69 -15.21
C ALA A 201 -23.34 1.27 -15.06
N TYR A 202 -23.13 2.13 -14.07
CA TYR A 202 -21.82 2.67 -13.76
C TYR A 202 -20.86 1.58 -13.25
N SER A 203 -21.34 0.68 -12.40
CA SER A 203 -20.50 -0.42 -11.90
C SER A 203 -19.92 -1.26 -13.03
N ARG A 204 -20.71 -1.57 -14.05
CA ARG A 204 -20.25 -2.31 -15.24
C ARG A 204 -19.11 -1.56 -15.94
N SER A 205 -19.26 -0.25 -16.15
CA SER A 205 -18.23 0.57 -16.79
C SER A 205 -16.98 0.73 -15.93
N PHE A 206 -17.10 0.74 -14.60
CA PHE A 206 -15.97 0.78 -13.68
C PHE A 206 -15.13 -0.50 -13.78
N PHE A 207 -15.78 -1.66 -13.76
CA PHE A 207 -15.11 -2.95 -13.94
C PHE A 207 -14.36 -3.02 -15.27
N GLU A 208 -15.01 -2.66 -16.38
CA GLU A 208 -14.42 -2.72 -17.71
C GLU A 208 -13.19 -1.81 -17.87
N ARG A 209 -13.17 -0.68 -17.15
CA ARG A 209 -12.06 0.29 -17.20
C ARG A 209 -10.85 -0.13 -16.39
N TRP A 210 -11.05 -0.78 -15.25
CA TRP A 210 -9.98 -0.95 -14.27
C TRP A 210 -9.51 -2.39 -14.13
N TYR A 211 -10.40 -3.38 -14.31
CA TYR A 211 -10.05 -4.79 -14.22
C TYR A 211 -9.55 -5.27 -15.58
N THR A 212 -8.28 -4.99 -15.85
CA THR A 212 -7.63 -5.19 -17.14
C THR A 212 -6.25 -5.81 -16.95
N PRO A 213 -5.73 -6.59 -17.91
CA PRO A 213 -4.46 -7.28 -17.75
C PRO A 213 -3.27 -6.33 -17.60
N ASP A 214 -3.26 -5.20 -18.29
CA ASP A 214 -2.19 -4.20 -18.22
C ASP A 214 -2.21 -3.34 -16.94
N ASN A 215 -3.29 -3.43 -16.15
CA ASN A 215 -3.45 -2.82 -14.83
C ASN A 215 -3.30 -3.81 -13.67
N THR A 216 -2.94 -5.07 -13.98
CA THR A 216 -2.90 -6.16 -13.00
C THR A 216 -1.49 -6.77 -12.93
N ILE A 217 -1.05 -7.09 -11.71
CA ILE A 217 0.17 -7.84 -11.43
C ILE A 217 -0.21 -9.06 -10.60
N ILE A 218 0.22 -10.24 -11.04
CA ILE A 218 0.01 -11.48 -10.28
C ILE A 218 1.33 -11.89 -9.63
N PHE A 219 1.28 -12.24 -8.34
CA PHE A 219 2.37 -12.87 -7.63
C PHE A 219 1.97 -14.29 -7.24
N ILE A 220 2.87 -15.24 -7.48
CA ILE A 220 2.75 -16.63 -7.05
C ILE A 220 4.01 -16.96 -6.27
N VAL A 221 3.85 -17.19 -4.96
CA VAL A 221 4.96 -17.40 -4.03
C VAL A 221 4.82 -18.76 -3.38
N GLY A 222 5.83 -19.61 -3.42
CA GLY A 222 5.75 -20.91 -2.74
C GLY A 222 6.41 -22.05 -3.48
N ASP A 223 5.89 -23.26 -3.21
CA ASP A 223 6.33 -24.50 -3.80
C ASP A 223 5.43 -24.88 -4.99
N PHE A 224 5.91 -24.73 -6.22
CA PHE A 224 5.16 -25.01 -7.44
C PHE A 224 6.07 -25.40 -8.60
N ASP A 225 5.50 -26.09 -9.59
CA ASP A 225 6.15 -26.32 -10.88
C ASP A 225 6.05 -25.05 -11.75
N ASP A 226 7.18 -24.46 -12.06
CA ASP A 226 7.28 -23.19 -12.79
C ASP A 226 6.68 -23.26 -14.19
N ALA A 227 6.89 -24.36 -14.90
CA ALA A 227 6.40 -24.56 -16.26
C ALA A 227 4.88 -24.81 -16.28
N ALA A 228 4.37 -25.62 -15.35
CA ALA A 228 2.95 -25.87 -15.20
C ALA A 228 2.18 -24.59 -14.86
N VAL A 229 2.67 -23.79 -13.91
CA VAL A 229 2.07 -22.49 -13.54
C VAL A 229 2.01 -21.57 -14.74
N MET A 230 3.11 -21.39 -15.48
CA MET A 230 3.10 -20.49 -16.64
C MET A 230 2.18 -20.98 -17.75
N LYS A 231 2.10 -22.29 -17.96
CA LYS A 231 1.15 -22.88 -18.93
C LYS A 231 -0.29 -22.54 -18.54
N ALA A 232 -0.69 -22.76 -17.27
CA ALA A 232 -2.02 -22.44 -16.76
C ALA A 232 -2.33 -20.94 -16.88
N ILE A 233 -1.38 -20.08 -16.50
CA ILE A 233 -1.53 -18.62 -16.64
C ILE A 233 -1.73 -18.21 -18.10
N GLN A 234 -0.95 -18.74 -19.03
CA GLN A 234 -1.08 -18.41 -20.47
C GLN A 234 -2.42 -18.90 -21.02
N GLU A 235 -2.86 -20.09 -20.63
CA GLU A 235 -4.14 -20.67 -21.05
C GLU A 235 -5.32 -19.85 -20.55
N HIS A 236 -5.35 -19.52 -19.26
CA HIS A 236 -6.52 -18.90 -18.62
C HIS A 236 -6.53 -17.38 -18.73
N TYR A 237 -5.38 -16.70 -18.60
CA TYR A 237 -5.29 -15.24 -18.68
C TYR A 237 -4.92 -14.70 -20.08
N GLY A 238 -4.32 -15.52 -20.94
CA GLY A 238 -3.93 -15.11 -22.30
C GLY A 238 -5.06 -14.48 -23.12
N PRO A 239 -6.29 -15.03 -23.09
CA PRO A 239 -7.43 -14.45 -23.80
C PRO A 239 -7.99 -13.15 -23.20
N TRP A 240 -7.49 -12.66 -22.06
CA TRP A 240 -7.98 -11.42 -21.45
C TRP A 240 -7.50 -10.20 -22.25
N ALA A 241 -8.42 -9.52 -22.96
CA ALA A 241 -8.10 -8.55 -24.01
C ALA A 241 -8.47 -7.08 -23.69
N ARG A 242 -8.79 -6.74 -22.43
CA ARG A 242 -9.14 -5.37 -22.05
C ARG A 242 -7.88 -4.50 -21.88
N LYS A 243 -8.06 -3.18 -21.93
CA LYS A 243 -7.01 -2.19 -21.62
C LYS A 243 -7.51 -1.19 -20.59
N ALA A 244 -6.65 -0.84 -19.65
CA ALA A 244 -6.96 0.16 -18.63
C ALA A 244 -7.27 1.53 -19.23
N ALA A 245 -8.26 2.20 -18.67
CA ALA A 245 -8.52 3.58 -19.00
C ALA A 245 -7.41 4.49 -18.47
N GLN A 246 -7.05 5.49 -19.26
CA GLN A 246 -6.22 6.58 -18.77
C GLN A 246 -7.11 7.69 -18.24
N LEU A 247 -6.93 8.06 -16.98
CA LEU A 247 -7.63 9.17 -16.35
C LEU A 247 -6.67 10.32 -16.04
N ASN A 248 -7.17 11.53 -16.25
CA ASN A 248 -6.50 12.72 -15.77
C ASN A 248 -6.83 12.89 -14.29
N MET A 249 -5.86 12.60 -13.44
CA MET A 249 -6.02 12.79 -12.00
C MET A 249 -6.05 14.28 -11.66
N PRO A 250 -6.98 14.73 -10.82
CA PRO A 250 -6.99 16.11 -10.35
C PRO A 250 -5.74 16.37 -9.49
N THR A 251 -5.02 17.44 -9.80
CA THR A 251 -3.84 17.85 -9.03
C THR A 251 -4.29 18.66 -7.81
N GLU A 252 -3.80 18.27 -6.63
CA GLU A 252 -4.02 19.04 -5.41
C GLU A 252 -3.19 20.34 -5.46
N PRO A 253 -3.82 21.51 -5.25
CA PRO A 253 -3.07 22.76 -5.18
C PRO A 253 -2.21 22.80 -3.90
N PRO A 254 -1.03 23.44 -3.92
CA PRO A 254 -0.21 23.63 -2.73
C PRO A 254 -1.00 24.33 -1.62
N GLN A 255 -0.92 23.79 -0.40
CA GLN A 255 -1.48 24.43 0.77
C GLN A 255 -0.69 25.71 1.11
N LYS A 256 -1.38 26.81 1.43
CA LYS A 256 -0.77 28.13 1.66
C LYS A 256 -0.88 28.58 3.11
N GLU A 257 -1.71 27.95 3.90
CA GLU A 257 -1.95 28.28 5.30
C GLU A 257 -2.25 27.04 6.13
N LYS A 258 -2.01 27.12 7.44
CA LYS A 258 -2.36 26.07 8.38
C LYS A 258 -3.87 25.85 8.36
N ARG A 259 -4.28 24.58 8.24
CA ARG A 259 -5.68 24.15 8.35
C ARG A 259 -5.91 23.45 9.68
N THR A 260 -7.11 23.57 10.20
CA THR A 260 -7.49 22.93 11.47
C THR A 260 -8.86 22.29 11.35
N ALA A 261 -9.02 21.15 12.00
CA ALA A 261 -10.30 20.48 12.17
C ALA A 261 -10.44 19.96 13.59
N HIS A 262 -11.69 19.88 14.03
CA HIS A 262 -12.02 19.36 15.35
C HIS A 262 -13.22 18.41 15.25
N ILE A 263 -13.22 17.39 16.12
CA ILE A 263 -14.31 16.44 16.28
C ILE A 263 -14.67 16.36 17.76
N ASP A 264 -15.91 16.70 18.08
CA ASP A 264 -16.54 16.34 19.36
C ASP A 264 -17.10 14.93 19.23
N TRP A 265 -16.54 13.99 20.00
CA TRP A 265 -16.94 12.59 19.93
C TRP A 265 -17.89 12.23 21.07
N ALA A 266 -19.09 11.79 20.72
CA ALA A 266 -20.17 11.58 21.70
C ALA A 266 -19.93 10.41 22.69
N SER A 267 -19.13 9.42 22.27
CA SER A 267 -18.88 8.22 23.09
C SER A 267 -17.53 8.30 23.82
N SER A 268 -17.31 7.41 24.79
CA SER A 268 -16.04 7.30 25.51
C SER A 268 -14.92 6.85 24.55
N THR A 269 -13.84 7.60 24.54
CA THR A 269 -12.57 7.28 23.86
C THR A 269 -11.47 8.13 24.47
N LEU A 270 -10.21 7.87 24.10
CA LEU A 270 -9.11 8.76 24.45
C LEU A 270 -9.04 9.95 23.48
N PRO A 271 -8.66 11.16 23.95
CA PRO A 271 -8.45 12.29 23.06
C PRO A 271 -7.36 12.01 22.02
N ARG A 272 -7.52 12.55 20.81
CA ARG A 272 -6.55 12.39 19.73
C ARG A 272 -6.02 13.75 19.28
N HIS A 273 -4.76 13.74 18.84
CA HIS A 273 -4.10 14.89 18.25
C HIS A 273 -3.28 14.46 17.05
N VAL A 274 -3.53 15.04 15.87
CA VAL A 274 -2.86 14.69 14.61
C VAL A 274 -2.27 15.94 13.99
N LEU A 275 -1.00 15.87 13.62
CA LEU A 275 -0.31 16.83 12.78
C LEU A 275 -0.04 16.15 11.43
N ALA A 276 -0.50 16.73 10.33
CA ALA A 276 -0.35 16.15 9.00
C ALA A 276 0.15 17.19 7.98
N TRP A 277 1.08 16.80 7.11
CA TRP A 277 1.66 17.65 6.09
C TRP A 277 1.59 16.97 4.73
N HIS A 278 1.25 17.72 3.68
CA HIS A 278 1.39 17.23 2.32
C HIS A 278 2.85 16.94 2.00
N THR A 279 3.10 15.79 1.42
CA THR A 279 4.42 15.30 1.03
C THR A 279 4.42 14.78 -0.40
N PRO A 280 5.58 14.68 -1.06
CA PRO A 280 5.65 14.19 -2.43
C PRO A 280 5.13 12.76 -2.58
N ALA A 281 4.67 12.46 -3.79
CA ALA A 281 4.36 11.09 -4.22
C ALA A 281 5.48 10.11 -3.93
N GLY A 282 5.12 8.86 -3.72
CA GLY A 282 6.07 7.76 -3.65
C GLY A 282 6.84 7.61 -4.96
N SER A 283 8.14 7.48 -4.88
CA SER A 283 9.01 7.30 -6.05
C SER A 283 10.12 6.32 -5.74
N LEU A 284 10.49 5.51 -6.75
CA LEU A 284 11.67 4.65 -6.70
C LEU A 284 12.88 5.30 -7.41
N THR A 285 12.65 6.35 -8.18
CA THR A 285 13.72 7.10 -8.88
C THR A 285 14.26 8.25 -8.05
N THR A 286 13.48 8.74 -7.09
CA THR A 286 13.90 9.68 -6.06
C THR A 286 13.78 9.01 -4.68
N PRO A 287 14.53 9.45 -3.67
CA PRO A 287 14.46 8.84 -2.34
C PRO A 287 13.26 9.31 -1.51
N SER A 288 12.27 9.98 -2.08
CA SER A 288 11.18 10.63 -1.32
C SER A 288 10.44 9.68 -0.38
N ALA A 289 9.99 8.52 -0.86
CA ALA A 289 9.31 7.53 -0.03
C ALA A 289 10.22 6.97 1.08
N ALA A 290 11.48 6.70 0.75
CA ALA A 290 12.45 6.20 1.73
C ALA A 290 12.78 7.23 2.81
N ILE A 291 12.91 8.51 2.43
CA ILE A 291 13.12 9.62 3.38
C ILE A 291 11.93 9.70 4.34
N GLN A 292 10.71 9.63 3.84
CA GLN A 292 9.50 9.69 4.66
C GLN A 292 9.40 8.52 5.63
N SER A 293 9.72 7.28 5.19
CA SER A 293 9.75 6.10 6.06
C SER A 293 10.76 6.26 7.22
N VAL A 294 11.96 6.71 6.91
CA VAL A 294 13.01 6.94 7.93
C VAL A 294 12.64 8.10 8.85
N LEU A 295 12.06 9.18 8.30
CA LEU A 295 11.67 10.37 9.03
C LEU A 295 10.53 10.09 10.02
N ALA A 296 9.50 9.35 9.62
CA ALA A 296 8.41 8.94 10.51
C ALA A 296 8.95 8.13 11.70
N ALA A 297 9.79 7.12 11.44
CA ALA A 297 10.44 6.33 12.48
C ALA A 297 11.40 7.19 13.35
N TYR A 298 12.07 8.18 12.74
CA TYR A 298 12.95 9.11 13.46
C TYR A 298 12.19 10.01 14.43
N LEU A 299 11.04 10.54 14.04
CA LEU A 299 10.26 11.46 14.88
C LEU A 299 9.48 10.74 15.99
N VAL A 300 8.72 9.70 15.64
CA VAL A 300 7.72 9.09 16.53
C VAL A 300 7.86 7.57 16.72
N GLY A 301 8.88 6.95 16.15
CA GLY A 301 9.12 5.51 16.37
C GLY A 301 9.38 5.18 17.83
N PRO A 302 9.19 3.91 18.27
CA PRO A 302 9.32 3.49 19.68
C PRO A 302 10.68 3.79 20.33
N THR A 303 11.73 3.95 19.53
CA THR A 303 13.08 4.32 19.99
C THR A 303 13.36 5.82 19.95
N SER A 304 12.34 6.65 19.61
CA SER A 304 12.51 8.09 19.50
C SER A 304 12.60 8.74 20.89
N PRO A 305 13.38 9.82 21.07
CA PRO A 305 13.38 10.61 22.30
C PRO A 305 11.99 11.13 22.63
N LEU A 306 11.17 11.43 21.61
CA LEU A 306 9.81 11.90 21.78
C LEU A 306 8.88 10.81 22.36
N TYR A 307 9.00 9.56 21.87
CA TYR A 307 8.26 8.43 22.44
C TYR A 307 8.65 8.20 23.91
N LYS A 308 9.95 8.23 24.21
CA LYS A 308 10.46 8.11 25.58
C LYS A 308 9.88 9.21 26.48
N GLU A 309 9.93 10.47 26.02
CA GLU A 309 9.42 11.62 26.78
C GLU A 309 7.91 11.53 27.05
N LEU A 310 7.12 11.34 25.97
CA LEU A 310 5.66 11.49 26.06
C LEU A 310 4.95 10.25 26.57
N VAL A 311 5.45 9.05 26.23
CA VAL A 311 4.78 7.79 26.54
C VAL A 311 5.37 7.15 27.80
N LEU A 312 6.71 7.07 27.91
CA LEU A 312 7.34 6.33 28.99
C LEU A 312 7.58 7.18 30.26
N GLU A 313 8.15 8.37 30.11
CA GLU A 313 8.57 9.20 31.26
C GLU A 313 7.44 10.07 31.80
N LYS A 314 6.89 10.96 30.96
CA LYS A 314 5.86 11.92 31.36
C LYS A 314 4.44 11.35 31.35
N GLN A 315 4.24 10.24 30.65
CA GLN A 315 2.95 9.56 30.50
C GLN A 315 1.80 10.51 30.07
N LEU A 316 2.09 11.46 29.17
CA LEU A 316 1.12 12.38 28.61
C LEU A 316 0.29 11.77 27.50
N ALA A 317 0.88 10.81 26.77
CA ALA A 317 0.23 10.06 25.72
C ALA A 317 0.24 8.56 26.03
N GLU A 318 -0.81 7.86 25.59
CA GLU A 318 -0.86 6.40 25.53
C GLU A 318 -0.05 5.87 24.36
N PHE A 319 -0.08 6.61 23.25
CA PHE A 319 0.57 6.24 22.00
C PHE A 319 0.99 7.48 21.22
N ILE A 320 2.14 7.43 20.57
CA ILE A 320 2.49 8.30 19.45
C ILE A 320 3.01 7.46 18.29
N GLY A 321 2.70 7.88 17.08
CA GLY A 321 3.08 7.14 15.86
C GLY A 321 2.85 7.92 14.59
N SER A 322 3.00 7.23 13.47
CA SER A 322 2.71 7.73 12.13
C SER A 322 2.14 6.58 11.29
N ASP A 323 1.07 6.83 10.56
CA ASP A 323 0.46 5.88 9.60
C ASP A 323 0.97 6.18 8.19
N PHE A 324 2.27 6.42 8.06
CA PHE A 324 2.84 6.73 6.76
C PHE A 324 2.95 5.47 5.89
N TYR A 325 2.34 5.57 4.71
CA TYR A 325 2.58 4.69 3.56
C TYR A 325 2.89 5.54 2.33
N PRO A 326 3.78 5.09 1.43
CA PRO A 326 3.96 5.78 0.15
C PRO A 326 2.67 5.66 -0.68
N HIS A 327 2.33 6.73 -1.42
CA HIS A 327 1.17 6.79 -2.31
C HIS A 327 1.60 7.14 -3.73
N ARG A 328 0.75 6.85 -4.71
CA ARG A 328 1.02 7.12 -6.13
C ARG A 328 1.05 8.60 -6.47
N ASP A 329 0.30 9.42 -5.73
CA ASP A 329 0.30 10.89 -5.82
C ASP A 329 0.73 11.50 -4.49
N PRO A 330 0.98 12.83 -4.42
CA PRO A 330 1.27 13.52 -3.18
C PRO A 330 0.18 13.26 -2.13
N HIS A 331 0.61 12.82 -0.94
CA HIS A 331 -0.27 12.48 0.17
C HIS A 331 0.24 13.08 1.49
N LEU A 332 -0.30 12.65 2.62
CA LEU A 332 0.06 13.17 3.93
C LEU A 332 1.13 12.30 4.61
N LEU A 333 2.08 12.96 5.25
CA LEU A 333 2.82 12.38 6.37
C LEU A 333 2.20 12.91 7.65
N ASN A 334 1.79 12.03 8.54
CA ASN A 334 1.14 12.40 9.79
C ASN A 334 1.95 11.98 11.02
N LEU A 335 1.80 12.75 12.10
CA LEU A 335 2.20 12.39 13.46
C LEU A 335 0.93 12.33 14.29
N ILE A 336 0.67 11.18 14.87
CA ILE A 336 -0.55 10.89 15.63
C ILE A 336 -0.20 10.72 17.09
N ALA A 337 -0.99 11.32 17.97
CA ALA A 337 -0.92 11.10 19.42
C ALA A 337 -2.29 10.73 19.97
N THR A 338 -2.35 9.64 20.73
CA THR A 338 -3.45 9.28 21.62
C THR A 338 -3.11 9.77 23.02
N LEU A 339 -3.88 10.72 23.54
CA LEU A 339 -3.59 11.38 24.80
C LEU A 339 -4.20 10.60 25.96
N LYS A 340 -3.56 10.60 27.13
CA LYS A 340 -4.15 10.02 28.34
C LYS A 340 -5.24 10.93 28.95
N ALA A 341 -5.17 12.24 28.72
CA ALA A 341 -6.17 13.22 29.14
C ALA A 341 -6.17 14.43 28.19
N GLU A 342 -7.29 15.13 28.07
CA GLU A 342 -7.42 16.32 27.24
C GLU A 342 -6.44 17.43 27.65
N ASP A 343 -6.22 17.63 28.97
CA ASP A 343 -5.30 18.63 29.51
C ASP A 343 -3.84 18.45 29.04
N ASN A 344 -3.48 17.27 28.54
CA ASN A 344 -2.14 16.97 28.01
C ASN A 344 -1.92 17.51 26.59
N ARG A 345 -2.98 17.91 25.87
CA ARG A 345 -2.94 18.27 24.45
C ARG A 345 -1.90 19.34 24.13
N ALA A 346 -1.91 20.44 24.90
CA ALA A 346 -0.99 21.55 24.67
C ALA A 346 0.48 21.14 24.86
N ALA A 347 0.77 20.32 25.87
CA ALA A 347 2.12 19.83 26.13
C ALA A 347 2.59 18.85 25.03
N VAL A 348 1.71 17.97 24.55
CA VAL A 348 2.00 17.02 23.46
C VAL A 348 2.20 17.76 22.13
N ASP A 349 1.32 18.71 21.77
CA ASP A 349 1.48 19.55 20.57
C ASP A 349 2.82 20.29 20.57
N ALA A 350 3.16 20.93 21.70
CA ALA A 350 4.43 21.61 21.84
C ALA A 350 5.64 20.68 21.67
N ALA A 351 5.57 19.44 22.18
CA ALA A 351 6.63 18.46 22.07
C ALA A 351 6.78 17.95 20.63
N LEU A 352 5.68 17.60 19.93
CA LEU A 352 5.67 17.22 18.53
C LEU A 352 6.25 18.33 17.64
N THR A 353 5.77 19.54 17.79
CA THR A 353 6.23 20.72 17.05
C THR A 353 7.72 21.01 17.32
N ARG A 354 8.18 20.90 18.58
CA ARG A 354 9.60 21.04 18.93
C ARG A 354 10.45 20.01 18.20
N ALA A 355 10.05 18.73 18.19
CA ALA A 355 10.83 17.68 17.51
C ALA A 355 10.99 17.95 16.01
N VAL A 356 9.92 18.41 15.35
CA VAL A 356 9.97 18.81 13.94
C VAL A 356 10.92 20.00 13.72
N ARG A 357 10.86 21.02 14.56
CA ARG A 357 11.73 22.20 14.50
C ARG A 357 13.21 21.87 14.75
N GLU A 358 13.48 20.99 15.70
CA GLU A 358 14.84 20.52 15.98
C GLU A 358 15.42 19.76 14.79
N LEU A 359 14.64 18.88 14.17
CA LEU A 359 15.02 18.20 12.94
C LEU A 359 15.32 19.22 11.81
N ALA A 360 14.42 20.17 11.56
CA ALA A 360 14.62 21.22 10.56
C ALA A 360 15.81 22.14 10.84
N SER A 361 16.20 22.31 12.12
CA SER A 361 17.39 23.09 12.49
C SER A 361 18.72 22.40 12.14
N GLY A 362 18.70 21.10 11.81
CA GLY A 362 19.88 20.30 11.49
C GLY A 362 20.39 19.45 12.65
N LYS A 363 19.66 19.38 13.77
CA LYS A 363 19.98 18.50 14.90
C LYS A 363 19.55 17.06 14.57
N VAL A 364 20.39 16.31 13.87
CA VAL A 364 20.12 14.92 13.50
C VAL A 364 21.25 14.02 14.01
N ASP A 365 20.85 12.96 14.70
CA ASP A 365 21.77 11.90 15.13
C ASP A 365 21.93 10.87 13.99
N ALA A 366 23.09 10.90 13.35
CA ALA A 366 23.45 10.02 12.24
C ALA A 366 23.51 8.53 12.65
N ALA A 367 23.91 8.24 13.88
CA ALA A 367 23.95 6.86 14.39
C ALA A 367 22.52 6.31 14.52
N ARG A 368 21.59 7.15 14.98
CA ARG A 368 20.19 6.79 15.08
C ARG A 368 19.53 6.61 13.70
N VAL A 369 19.88 7.43 12.70
CA VAL A 369 19.42 7.21 11.32
C VAL A 369 19.84 5.83 10.82
N LYS A 370 21.10 5.44 11.02
CA LYS A 370 21.60 4.11 10.65
C LYS A 370 20.89 2.98 11.40
N ALA A 371 20.61 3.16 12.69
CA ALA A 371 19.86 2.17 13.47
C ALA A 371 18.43 2.00 12.93
N ILE A 372 17.75 3.09 12.58
CA ILE A 372 16.40 3.06 11.98
C ILE A 372 16.43 2.34 10.62
N GLN A 373 17.40 2.64 9.75
CA GLN A 373 17.57 1.94 8.47
C GLN A 373 17.73 0.44 8.67
N SER A 374 18.55 0.03 9.64
CA SER A 374 18.71 -1.38 10.01
C SER A 374 17.41 -1.98 10.53
N ASN A 375 16.70 -1.28 11.41
CA ASN A 375 15.43 -1.75 11.97
C ASN A 375 14.33 -1.93 10.90
N ILE A 376 14.22 -0.99 9.95
CA ILE A 376 13.28 -1.12 8.81
C ILE A 376 13.64 -2.36 7.99
N ARG A 377 14.92 -2.54 7.65
CA ARG A 377 15.39 -3.69 6.88
C ARG A 377 15.14 -5.01 7.60
N TYR A 378 15.61 -5.14 8.84
CA TYR A 378 15.49 -6.39 9.60
C TYR A 378 14.04 -6.67 10.01
N GLY A 379 13.27 -5.63 10.36
CA GLY A 379 11.86 -5.77 10.65
C GLY A 379 11.08 -6.35 9.46
N LEU A 380 11.39 -5.91 8.23
CA LEU A 380 10.81 -6.54 7.06
C LEU A 380 11.27 -7.99 6.88
N LEU A 381 12.58 -8.24 6.93
CA LEU A 381 13.12 -9.60 6.71
C LEU A 381 12.57 -10.63 7.69
N MET A 382 12.36 -10.23 8.93
CA MET A 382 11.75 -11.09 9.96
C MET A 382 10.27 -11.42 9.70
N ASN A 383 9.61 -10.66 8.83
CA ASN A 383 8.22 -10.89 8.44
C ASN A 383 8.11 -11.59 7.06
N LEU A 384 9.16 -12.24 6.55
CA LEU A 384 9.15 -12.97 5.28
C LEU A 384 9.35 -14.48 5.53
N GLU A 385 8.60 -15.05 6.48
CA GLU A 385 8.76 -16.44 6.93
C GLU A 385 7.86 -17.43 6.19
N ALA A 386 6.75 -16.95 5.61
CA ALA A 386 5.80 -17.76 4.85
C ALA A 386 5.58 -17.20 3.43
N PRO A 387 5.08 -18.00 2.49
CA PRO A 387 4.71 -17.53 1.14
C PRO A 387 3.75 -16.35 1.16
N ASP A 388 2.78 -16.37 2.06
CA ASP A 388 1.77 -15.33 2.23
C ASP A 388 2.39 -14.00 2.68
N ASP A 389 3.31 -14.04 3.65
CA ASP A 389 4.04 -12.87 4.12
C ASP A 389 4.85 -12.20 2.99
N VAL A 390 5.52 -13.01 2.17
CA VAL A 390 6.25 -12.53 0.99
C VAL A 390 5.29 -11.94 -0.03
N GLY A 391 4.18 -12.64 -0.30
CA GLY A 391 3.16 -12.22 -1.26
C GLY A 391 2.57 -10.86 -0.92
N VAL A 392 2.16 -10.63 0.33
CA VAL A 392 1.57 -9.37 0.75
C VAL A 392 2.56 -8.22 0.65
N GLN A 393 3.83 -8.41 1.07
CA GLN A 393 4.84 -7.35 0.96
C GLN A 393 5.12 -6.96 -0.51
N LEU A 394 5.24 -7.94 -1.41
CA LEU A 394 5.40 -7.67 -2.83
C LEU A 394 4.18 -6.95 -3.42
N ALA A 395 2.98 -7.39 -3.05
CA ALA A 395 1.72 -6.80 -3.51
C ALA A 395 1.58 -5.33 -3.10
N LEU A 396 1.86 -4.99 -1.82
CA LEU A 396 1.78 -3.62 -1.29
C LEU A 396 2.68 -2.66 -2.08
N TYR A 397 3.95 -3.02 -2.28
CA TYR A 397 4.88 -2.14 -2.99
C TYR A 397 4.61 -2.10 -4.50
N ALA A 398 4.28 -3.23 -5.12
CA ALA A 398 3.97 -3.27 -6.54
C ALA A 398 2.66 -2.53 -6.89
N GLY A 399 1.67 -2.55 -6.01
CA GLY A 399 0.43 -1.79 -6.16
C GLY A 399 0.68 -0.29 -6.28
N ILE A 400 1.55 0.24 -5.43
CA ILE A 400 1.93 1.66 -5.43
C ILE A 400 2.82 2.00 -6.62
N PHE A 401 3.96 1.31 -6.75
CA PHE A 401 5.02 1.70 -7.69
C PHE A 401 4.87 1.10 -9.09
N GLY A 402 4.03 0.08 -9.28
CA GLY A 402 3.73 -0.52 -10.58
C GLY A 402 4.84 -1.40 -11.14
N THR A 403 5.78 -1.84 -10.32
CA THR A 403 6.87 -2.71 -10.73
C THR A 403 7.11 -3.82 -9.70
N PRO A 404 7.39 -5.07 -10.14
CA PRO A 404 7.58 -6.19 -9.24
C PRO A 404 8.77 -6.05 -8.26
N ASP A 405 9.81 -5.32 -8.67
CA ASP A 405 11.03 -5.10 -7.89
C ASP A 405 10.94 -3.92 -6.90
N ALA A 406 9.74 -3.35 -6.73
CA ALA A 406 9.51 -2.13 -5.97
C ALA A 406 9.98 -2.23 -4.51
N LEU A 407 9.69 -3.36 -3.85
CA LEU A 407 10.11 -3.61 -2.47
C LEU A 407 11.64 -3.57 -2.32
N SER A 408 12.36 -4.31 -3.18
CA SER A 408 13.82 -4.34 -3.16
C SER A 408 14.42 -2.96 -3.39
N ARG A 409 13.92 -2.22 -4.38
CA ARG A 409 14.38 -0.85 -4.68
C ARG A 409 14.08 0.14 -3.56
N HIS A 410 12.89 0.02 -2.93
CA HIS A 410 12.56 0.87 -1.78
C HIS A 410 13.54 0.63 -0.63
N LEU A 411 13.83 -0.61 -0.29
CA LEU A 411 14.78 -0.95 0.78
C LEU A 411 16.21 -0.49 0.47
N GLN A 412 16.65 -0.61 -0.79
CA GLN A 412 17.91 -0.03 -1.23
C GLN A 412 17.93 1.50 -1.05
N ASN A 413 16.83 2.19 -1.38
CA ASN A 413 16.71 3.62 -1.15
C ASN A 413 16.73 3.95 0.35
N VAL A 414 16.03 3.19 1.20
CA VAL A 414 16.07 3.36 2.67
C VAL A 414 17.49 3.27 3.21
N SER A 415 18.27 2.28 2.76
CA SER A 415 19.67 2.10 3.22
C SER A 415 20.61 3.26 2.85
N ARG A 416 20.22 4.08 1.87
CA ARG A 416 21.01 5.21 1.33
C ARG A 416 20.57 6.58 1.87
N VAL A 417 19.49 6.65 2.65
CA VAL A 417 19.02 7.92 3.23
C VAL A 417 20.09 8.53 4.12
N GLN A 418 20.40 9.81 3.89
CA GLN A 418 21.38 10.56 4.67
C GLN A 418 20.69 11.52 5.64
N PRO A 419 21.31 11.83 6.80
CA PRO A 419 20.76 12.78 7.77
C PRO A 419 20.36 14.13 7.17
N GLU A 420 21.17 14.66 6.25
CA GLU A 420 20.95 15.94 5.57
C GLU A 420 19.66 15.93 4.73
N GLN A 421 19.27 14.78 4.20
CA GLN A 421 18.04 14.61 3.44
C GLN A 421 16.81 14.71 4.34
N LEU A 422 16.88 14.20 5.57
CA LEU A 422 15.78 14.38 6.56
C LEU A 422 15.61 15.86 6.91
N VAL A 423 16.73 16.58 7.10
CA VAL A 423 16.71 18.03 7.38
C VAL A 423 16.12 18.80 6.22
N ALA A 424 16.58 18.53 5.00
CA ALA A 424 16.08 19.19 3.79
C ALA A 424 14.59 18.91 3.59
N PHE A 425 14.14 17.69 3.82
CA PHE A 425 12.75 17.30 3.72
C PHE A 425 11.89 18.04 4.75
N ALA A 426 12.31 18.08 6.02
CA ALA A 426 11.59 18.77 7.07
C ALA A 426 11.46 20.28 6.76
N ARG A 427 12.54 20.93 6.30
CA ARG A 427 12.51 22.35 5.89
C ARG A 427 11.57 22.63 4.73
N SER A 428 11.42 21.69 3.80
CA SER A 428 10.60 21.89 2.61
C SER A 428 9.13 21.58 2.85
N TYR A 429 8.81 20.57 3.67
CA TYR A 429 7.46 20.03 3.77
C TYR A 429 6.83 20.14 5.15
N LEU A 430 7.61 20.02 6.25
CA LEU A 430 7.07 20.07 7.61
C LEU A 430 7.02 21.52 8.14
N VAL A 431 6.36 22.38 7.39
CA VAL A 431 6.23 23.83 7.66
C VAL A 431 4.79 24.19 8.02
N ASP A 432 4.62 25.28 8.79
CA ASP A 432 3.30 25.69 9.30
C ASP A 432 2.28 25.95 8.18
N THR A 433 2.70 26.51 7.04
CA THR A 433 1.81 26.77 5.89
C THR A 433 1.29 25.51 5.22
N ASN A 434 1.97 24.36 5.41
CA ASN A 434 1.62 23.06 4.85
C ASN A 434 0.98 22.11 5.89
N LEU A 435 0.73 22.62 7.11
CA LEU A 435 0.23 21.82 8.24
C LEU A 435 -1.30 21.79 8.28
N THR A 436 -1.84 20.60 8.40
CA THR A 436 -3.23 20.34 8.81
C THR A 436 -3.23 19.71 10.20
N VAL A 437 -4.00 20.27 11.12
CA VAL A 437 -4.16 19.77 12.49
C VAL A 437 -5.56 19.23 12.67
N LEU A 438 -5.66 18.00 13.16
CA LEU A 438 -6.93 17.41 13.57
C LEU A 438 -6.89 17.09 15.06
N THR A 439 -7.95 17.45 15.76
CA THR A 439 -8.16 17.10 17.15
C THR A 439 -9.48 16.36 17.33
N LEU A 440 -9.51 15.38 18.23
CA LEU A 440 -10.73 14.75 18.69
C LEU A 440 -10.80 14.85 20.20
N THR A 441 -11.93 15.34 20.72
CA THR A 441 -12.22 15.43 22.15
C THR A 441 -13.44 14.57 22.46
N PRO A 442 -13.38 13.62 23.41
CA PRO A 442 -14.54 12.86 23.84
C PRO A 442 -15.46 13.72 24.72
N ALA A 443 -16.79 13.53 24.61
CA ALA A 443 -17.80 14.30 25.34
C ALA A 443 -17.62 14.32 26.88
N ASN A 444 -17.00 13.28 27.47
CA ASN A 444 -16.78 13.16 28.91
C ASN A 444 -15.33 13.49 29.32
N GLY A 445 -14.56 14.22 28.51
CA GLY A 445 -13.22 14.70 28.85
C GLY A 445 -12.17 13.60 29.12
N GLY A 446 -12.42 12.37 28.71
CA GLY A 446 -11.45 11.27 28.82
C GLY A 446 -11.17 10.82 30.27
N LYS A 447 -12.00 11.18 31.21
CA LYS A 447 -11.90 10.66 32.60
C LYS A 447 -12.51 9.25 32.63
N GLN A 448 -11.65 8.24 32.63
CA GLN A 448 -11.95 6.90 33.14
C GLN A 448 -11.52 6.79 34.61
#